data_3536c9ee823416fae7d695d68e27273e
#
_entry.id   3536c9ee823416fae7d695d68e27273e
#
_cell.length_a   1.000
_cell.length_b   1.000
_cell.length_c   1.000
_cell.angle_alpha   90.00
_cell.angle_beta   90.00
_cell.angle_gamma   90.00
#
_symmetry.space_group_name_H-M   'P 1'
#
loop_
_entity.id
_entity.type
_entity.pdbx_description
1 polymer ?
#
loop_
_entity_poly.entity_id
_entity_poly.type
_entity_poly.pdbx_seq_one_letter_code
_entity_poly.pdbx_strand_id
1 'polypeptide(L)'
;MISRLRQPARNLRAFPGQFWVLTLGIFIYVAAAALAFPFEAIYLRTALGTSMTMIGVVFGLVPLAVMPFQFWGGQLTDRFGRRVVILLSVSVGVVWFVGFAFVRELWQVALLVGLESALGWPLFQTASNAMIADLLPQEKRQEGFGITRAAMNFGVVVGPVAAGQALGFGMSYRVLFLSAAVGCLSMVVMMSVWIRESRPPAATQADRPADDQGRSGYRAVVHDRVFIVFCLAAVLPVFCIGNFGSIYAVYITDFLGVPSRTWAYLLTLNALIIVLVQIPLVTALRHRNRMILLAVSSALLAAGIGGSAFAGPVWSLVVFIIVLSFGETLLSPVASAEVADLAPEAVRGRYMGVWTVVWNGGAALGPAFGGWAMDRVGGREAFVLLLVIGLAGAVWFLGLAPGWRRRKAAQTAETRATA
;
A
#
# COMPACT_ATOMS: atom_id res chain seq x y z
N MET A 1 -1.87 36.88 -6.55
CA MET A 1 -1.77 35.55 -5.87
C MET A 1 -3.09 35.12 -5.24
N ILE A 2 -3.95 36.02 -4.81
CA ILE A 2 -5.27 35.73 -4.16
C ILE A 2 -6.37 35.34 -5.15
N SER A 3 -6.29 35.72 -6.43
CA SER A 3 -7.28 35.37 -7.47
C SER A 3 -7.24 33.90 -7.91
N ARG A 4 -6.13 33.18 -7.70
CA ARG A 4 -6.02 31.74 -8.00
C ARG A 4 -6.67 30.81 -6.98
N LEU A 5 -7.03 31.30 -5.78
CA LEU A 5 -7.68 30.53 -4.72
C LEU A 5 -9.21 30.48 -4.85
N ARG A 6 -9.83 31.26 -5.74
CA ARG A 6 -11.29 31.26 -5.95
C ARG A 6 -11.80 30.37 -7.09
N GLN A 7 -10.92 29.70 -7.83
CA GLN A 7 -11.32 28.78 -8.93
C GLN A 7 -11.71 27.35 -8.49
N PRO A 8 -11.33 26.78 -7.31
CA PRO A 8 -11.62 25.37 -7.02
C PRO A 8 -13.11 25.05 -6.87
N ALA A 9 -13.92 25.94 -6.29
CA ALA A 9 -15.33 25.64 -6.00
C ALA A 9 -16.23 25.54 -7.25
N ARG A 10 -15.87 26.18 -8.36
CA ARG A 10 -16.62 26.14 -9.62
C ARG A 10 -16.39 24.86 -10.42
N ASN A 11 -15.22 24.22 -10.23
CA ASN A 11 -14.85 22.98 -10.89
C ASN A 11 -15.49 21.73 -10.28
N LEU A 12 -15.77 21.73 -8.97
CA LEU A 12 -16.34 20.57 -8.26
C LEU A 12 -17.75 20.21 -8.74
N ARG A 13 -18.58 21.19 -9.16
CA ARG A 13 -19.92 20.96 -9.73
C ARG A 13 -19.91 20.30 -11.10
N ALA A 14 -18.75 20.23 -11.73
CA ALA A 14 -18.60 19.63 -13.06
C ALA A 14 -18.37 18.10 -13.02
N PHE A 15 -18.29 17.50 -11.84
CA PHE A 15 -18.18 16.05 -11.69
C PHE A 15 -19.56 15.41 -11.57
N PRO A 16 -19.80 14.25 -12.25
CA PRO A 16 -21.08 13.55 -12.18
C PRO A 16 -21.41 13.11 -10.75
N GLY A 17 -22.71 13.02 -10.41
CA GLY A 17 -23.15 12.55 -9.10
C GLY A 17 -22.61 11.16 -8.75
N GLN A 18 -22.53 10.25 -9.71
CA GLN A 18 -21.95 8.92 -9.52
C GLN A 18 -20.47 8.95 -9.10
N PHE A 19 -19.68 9.92 -9.57
CA PHE A 19 -18.30 10.11 -9.15
C PHE A 19 -18.20 10.45 -7.65
N TRP A 20 -19.09 11.31 -7.14
CA TRP A 20 -19.11 11.67 -5.72
C TRP A 20 -19.57 10.51 -4.84
N VAL A 21 -20.56 9.74 -5.30
CA VAL A 21 -21.00 8.52 -4.59
C VAL A 21 -19.86 7.51 -4.52
N LEU A 22 -19.15 7.27 -5.64
CA LEU A 22 -17.99 6.38 -5.65
C LEU A 22 -16.88 6.89 -4.72
N THR A 23 -16.57 8.19 -4.75
CA THR A 23 -15.54 8.81 -3.91
C THR A 23 -15.89 8.70 -2.40
N LEU A 24 -17.15 8.95 -2.04
CA LEU A 24 -17.63 8.76 -0.66
C LEU A 24 -17.56 7.28 -0.25
N GLY A 25 -17.92 6.37 -1.14
CA GLY A 25 -17.81 4.92 -0.90
C GLY A 25 -16.36 4.49 -0.68
N ILE A 26 -15.43 4.97 -1.49
CA ILE A 26 -13.99 4.72 -1.32
C ILE A 26 -13.53 5.22 0.07
N PHE A 27 -13.93 6.43 0.47
CA PHE A 27 -13.60 6.95 1.80
C PHE A 27 -14.14 6.04 2.91
N ILE A 28 -15.42 5.65 2.85
CA ILE A 28 -16.06 4.79 3.87
C ILE A 28 -15.35 3.43 3.95
N TYR A 29 -15.07 2.80 2.79
CA TYR A 29 -14.40 1.50 2.73
C TYR A 29 -12.99 1.56 3.34
N VAL A 30 -12.21 2.56 2.94
CA VAL A 30 -10.84 2.74 3.44
C VAL A 30 -10.82 3.09 4.93
N ALA A 31 -11.74 3.95 5.39
CA ALA A 31 -11.85 4.27 6.82
C ALA A 31 -12.25 3.04 7.65
N ALA A 32 -13.20 2.23 7.15
CA ALA A 32 -13.60 0.98 7.77
C ALA A 32 -12.45 -0.04 7.83
N ALA A 33 -11.73 -0.22 6.74
CA ALA A 33 -10.55 -1.09 6.70
C ALA A 33 -9.45 -0.60 7.66
N ALA A 34 -9.12 0.68 7.63
CA ALA A 34 -8.09 1.27 8.47
C ALA A 34 -8.45 1.28 9.98
N LEU A 35 -9.74 1.21 10.33
CA LEU A 35 -10.21 1.05 11.69
C LEU A 35 -9.87 -0.34 12.26
N ALA A 36 -9.90 -1.39 11.45
CA ALA A 36 -9.85 -2.77 11.89
C ALA A 36 -8.53 -3.49 11.54
N PHE A 37 -8.07 -3.37 10.29
CA PHE A 37 -6.92 -4.09 9.74
C PHE A 37 -5.65 -4.04 10.62
N PRO A 38 -5.24 -2.89 11.22
CA PRO A 38 -4.02 -2.84 12.04
C PRO A 38 -4.08 -3.63 13.35
N PHE A 39 -5.26 -4.12 13.73
CA PHE A 39 -5.48 -4.87 14.97
C PHE A 39 -5.66 -6.38 14.74
N GLU A 40 -5.70 -6.83 13.50
CA GLU A 40 -5.88 -8.24 13.16
C GLU A 40 -4.75 -9.12 13.71
N ALA A 41 -3.49 -8.73 13.48
CA ALA A 41 -2.34 -9.45 14.00
C ALA A 41 -2.30 -9.47 15.54
N ILE A 42 -2.65 -8.35 16.18
CA ILE A 42 -2.75 -8.23 17.63
C ILE A 42 -3.85 -9.16 18.16
N TYR A 43 -5.01 -9.18 17.50
CA TYR A 43 -6.11 -10.06 17.85
C TYR A 43 -5.74 -11.54 17.73
N LEU A 44 -5.06 -11.96 16.66
CA LEU A 44 -4.58 -13.33 16.49
C LEU A 44 -3.59 -13.73 17.60
N ARG A 45 -2.72 -12.83 17.98
CA ARG A 45 -1.77 -13.06 19.06
C ARG A 45 -2.46 -13.20 20.42
N THR A 46 -3.34 -12.25 20.74
CA THR A 46 -3.95 -12.16 22.08
C THR A 46 -5.14 -13.09 22.28
N ALA A 47 -5.97 -13.30 21.25
CA ALA A 47 -7.20 -14.11 21.35
C ALA A 47 -6.99 -15.58 20.99
N LEU A 48 -6.12 -15.89 20.01
CA LEU A 48 -5.87 -17.25 19.54
C LEU A 48 -4.50 -17.81 20.03
N GLY A 49 -3.68 -17.00 20.69
CA GLY A 49 -2.33 -17.44 21.15
C GLY A 49 -1.40 -17.79 19.99
N THR A 50 -1.66 -17.28 18.78
CA THR A 50 -0.93 -17.63 17.55
C THR A 50 0.53 -17.23 17.65
N SER A 51 1.46 -18.10 17.21
CA SER A 51 2.89 -17.77 17.15
C SER A 51 3.17 -16.66 16.17
N MET A 52 4.25 -15.91 16.37
CA MET A 52 4.62 -14.81 15.47
C MET A 52 4.96 -15.31 14.07
N THR A 53 5.57 -16.50 13.97
CA THR A 53 5.83 -17.19 12.70
C THR A 53 4.53 -17.39 11.90
N MET A 54 3.48 -17.89 12.54
CA MET A 54 2.21 -18.16 11.86
C MET A 54 1.49 -16.87 11.47
N ILE A 55 1.55 -15.82 12.30
CA ILE A 55 1.06 -14.48 11.93
C ILE A 55 1.80 -13.99 10.67
N GLY A 56 3.12 -14.10 10.66
CA GLY A 56 3.96 -13.72 9.52
C GLY A 56 3.67 -14.52 8.25
N VAL A 57 3.45 -15.83 8.37
CA VAL A 57 3.08 -16.70 7.24
C VAL A 57 1.72 -16.29 6.67
N VAL A 58 0.73 -16.08 7.52
CA VAL A 58 -0.63 -15.74 7.09
C VAL A 58 -0.67 -14.38 6.41
N PHE A 59 -0.10 -13.33 7.01
CA PHE A 59 -0.14 -11.99 6.43
C PHE A 59 0.92 -11.73 5.35
N GLY A 60 1.94 -12.57 5.26
CA GLY A 60 2.99 -12.48 4.25
C GLY A 60 2.79 -13.48 3.11
N LEU A 61 2.93 -14.77 3.39
CA LEU A 61 3.02 -15.78 2.32
C LEU A 61 1.68 -16.11 1.67
N VAL A 62 0.55 -16.04 2.40
CA VAL A 62 -0.78 -16.28 1.81
C VAL A 62 -1.11 -15.25 0.72
N PRO A 63 -0.95 -13.91 0.94
CA PRO A 63 -1.13 -12.93 -0.13
C PRO A 63 -0.19 -13.17 -1.32
N LEU A 64 1.05 -13.57 -1.06
CA LEU A 64 2.02 -13.87 -2.13
C LEU A 64 1.56 -15.07 -2.96
N ALA A 65 1.06 -16.13 -2.33
CA ALA A 65 0.59 -17.33 -3.02
C ALA A 65 -0.62 -17.07 -3.93
N VAL A 66 -1.51 -16.15 -3.55
CA VAL A 66 -2.69 -15.81 -4.36
C VAL A 66 -2.46 -14.64 -5.32
N MET A 67 -1.29 -14.01 -5.30
CA MET A 67 -0.95 -12.89 -6.17
C MET A 67 -1.20 -13.15 -7.68
N PRO A 68 -0.95 -14.36 -8.23
CA PRO A 68 -1.26 -14.64 -9.64
C PRO A 68 -2.72 -14.39 -10.01
N PHE A 69 -3.66 -14.58 -9.09
CA PHE A 69 -5.09 -14.33 -9.35
C PHE A 69 -5.41 -12.86 -9.60
N GLN A 70 -4.58 -11.93 -9.11
CA GLN A 70 -4.75 -10.49 -9.32
C GLN A 70 -4.59 -10.08 -10.79
N PHE A 71 -3.83 -10.85 -11.60
CA PHE A 71 -3.67 -10.60 -13.03
C PHE A 71 -4.97 -10.72 -13.82
N TRP A 72 -5.93 -11.52 -13.32
CA TRP A 72 -7.24 -11.65 -13.94
C TRP A 72 -8.21 -10.52 -13.56
N GLY A 73 -7.85 -9.66 -12.61
CA GLY A 73 -8.71 -8.59 -12.13
C GLY A 73 -9.20 -7.62 -13.23
N GLY A 74 -8.31 -7.27 -14.17
CA GLY A 74 -8.66 -6.47 -15.34
C GLY A 74 -9.68 -7.17 -16.24
N GLN A 75 -9.45 -8.44 -16.56
CA GLN A 75 -10.34 -9.25 -17.41
C GLN A 75 -11.70 -9.47 -16.75
N LEU A 76 -11.74 -9.72 -15.43
CA LEU A 76 -12.98 -9.81 -14.67
C LEU A 76 -13.77 -8.49 -14.73
N THR A 77 -13.10 -7.37 -14.54
CA THR A 77 -13.69 -6.02 -14.59
C THR A 77 -14.25 -5.72 -16.00
N ASP A 78 -13.55 -6.11 -17.05
CA ASP A 78 -14.01 -5.93 -18.42
C ASP A 78 -15.14 -6.89 -18.79
N ARG A 79 -15.15 -8.13 -18.28
CA ARG A 79 -16.16 -9.14 -18.59
C ARG A 79 -17.47 -8.93 -17.81
N PHE A 80 -17.40 -8.68 -16.50
CA PHE A 80 -18.57 -8.60 -15.62
C PHE A 80 -19.08 -7.17 -15.40
N GLY A 81 -18.28 -6.17 -15.76
CA GLY A 81 -18.60 -4.76 -15.53
C GLY A 81 -18.00 -4.22 -14.22
N ARG A 82 -17.83 -2.89 -14.19
CA ARG A 82 -17.15 -2.20 -13.08
C ARG A 82 -17.95 -2.28 -11.79
N ARG A 83 -19.25 -2.03 -11.88
CA ARG A 83 -20.17 -2.04 -10.73
C ARG A 83 -20.20 -3.40 -10.05
N VAL A 84 -20.38 -4.48 -10.81
CA VAL A 84 -20.47 -5.85 -10.28
C VAL A 84 -19.19 -6.25 -9.55
N VAL A 85 -18.03 -5.93 -10.14
CA VAL A 85 -16.72 -6.25 -9.56
C VAL A 85 -16.46 -5.45 -8.29
N ILE A 86 -16.82 -4.16 -8.23
CA ILE A 86 -16.73 -3.35 -7.01
C ILE A 86 -17.61 -3.93 -5.90
N LEU A 87 -18.87 -4.27 -6.23
CA LEU A 87 -19.79 -4.87 -5.25
C LEU A 87 -19.25 -6.20 -4.71
N LEU A 88 -18.74 -7.08 -5.59
CA LEU A 88 -18.11 -8.33 -5.18
C LEU A 88 -16.95 -8.08 -4.21
N SER A 89 -16.02 -7.20 -4.59
CA SER A 89 -14.81 -6.94 -3.80
C SER A 89 -15.13 -6.36 -2.42
N VAL A 90 -16.05 -5.41 -2.34
CA VAL A 90 -16.46 -4.82 -1.06
C VAL A 90 -17.25 -5.82 -0.21
N SER A 91 -18.05 -6.72 -0.85
CA SER A 91 -18.72 -7.81 -0.14
C SER A 91 -17.71 -8.82 0.44
N VAL A 92 -16.60 -9.06 -0.24
CA VAL A 92 -15.48 -9.84 0.33
C VAL A 92 -14.94 -9.15 1.58
N GLY A 93 -14.80 -7.81 1.58
CA GLY A 93 -14.44 -7.04 2.77
C GLY A 93 -15.43 -7.19 3.93
N VAL A 94 -16.74 -7.29 3.65
CA VAL A 94 -17.74 -7.61 4.69
C VAL A 94 -17.49 -9.01 5.26
N VAL A 95 -17.30 -10.03 4.40
CA VAL A 95 -16.99 -11.41 4.82
C VAL A 95 -15.70 -11.48 5.62
N TRP A 96 -14.68 -10.72 5.19
CA TRP A 96 -13.41 -10.58 5.90
C TRP A 96 -13.61 -10.13 7.34
N PHE A 97 -14.21 -8.97 7.56
CA PHE A 97 -14.33 -8.39 8.90
C PHE A 97 -15.32 -9.16 9.79
N VAL A 98 -16.43 -9.67 9.22
CA VAL A 98 -17.33 -10.58 9.96
C VAL A 98 -16.58 -11.86 10.33
N GLY A 99 -15.84 -12.45 9.40
CA GLY A 99 -15.04 -13.63 9.66
C GLY A 99 -14.02 -13.41 10.78
N PHE A 100 -13.27 -12.32 10.75
CA PHE A 100 -12.31 -11.97 11.81
C PHE A 100 -12.97 -11.79 13.18
N ALA A 101 -14.19 -11.27 13.25
CA ALA A 101 -14.93 -11.14 14.51
C ALA A 101 -15.25 -12.47 15.18
N PHE A 102 -15.35 -13.58 14.41
CA PHE A 102 -15.76 -14.88 14.88
C PHE A 102 -14.75 -16.01 14.65
N VAL A 103 -13.56 -15.68 14.10
CA VAL A 103 -12.50 -16.67 13.86
C VAL A 103 -12.07 -17.36 15.16
N ARG A 104 -11.85 -18.69 15.08
CA ARG A 104 -11.40 -19.53 16.20
C ARG A 104 -10.15 -20.31 15.85
N GLU A 105 -9.88 -20.54 14.58
CA GLU A 105 -8.83 -21.40 14.07
C GLU A 105 -8.00 -20.67 13.01
N LEU A 106 -6.69 -20.95 12.99
CA LEU A 106 -5.76 -20.24 12.07
C LEU A 106 -6.06 -20.52 10.58
N TRP A 107 -6.54 -21.71 10.23
CA TRP A 107 -6.91 -22.01 8.84
C TRP A 107 -8.05 -21.13 8.32
N GLN A 108 -8.99 -20.71 9.20
CA GLN A 108 -10.04 -19.77 8.85
C GLN A 108 -9.45 -18.40 8.49
N VAL A 109 -8.45 -17.97 9.26
CA VAL A 109 -7.72 -16.73 8.97
C VAL A 109 -7.01 -16.82 7.62
N ALA A 110 -6.29 -17.93 7.36
CA ALA A 110 -5.58 -18.12 6.10
C ALA A 110 -6.56 -18.11 4.90
N LEU A 111 -7.75 -18.70 5.06
CA LEU A 111 -8.81 -18.66 4.05
C LEU A 111 -9.32 -17.24 3.80
N LEU A 112 -9.58 -16.47 4.88
CA LEU A 112 -10.01 -15.07 4.78
C LEU A 112 -8.94 -14.21 4.11
N VAL A 113 -7.67 -14.34 4.52
CA VAL A 113 -6.54 -13.59 3.93
C VAL A 113 -6.37 -13.95 2.45
N GLY A 114 -6.51 -15.23 2.10
CA GLY A 114 -6.47 -15.68 0.70
C GLY A 114 -7.60 -15.08 -0.13
N LEU A 115 -8.84 -15.10 0.39
CA LEU A 115 -10.01 -14.54 -0.26
C LEU A 115 -9.88 -13.03 -0.49
N GLU A 116 -9.48 -12.28 0.55
CA GLU A 116 -9.29 -10.82 0.47
C GLU A 116 -8.16 -10.47 -0.50
N SER A 117 -7.04 -11.17 -0.45
CA SER A 117 -5.90 -10.94 -1.34
C SER A 117 -6.20 -11.26 -2.81
N ALA A 118 -7.11 -12.22 -3.08
CA ALA A 118 -7.49 -12.58 -4.44
C ALA A 118 -8.59 -11.68 -5.00
N LEU A 119 -9.65 -11.40 -4.22
CA LEU A 119 -10.90 -10.81 -4.69
C LEU A 119 -11.27 -9.49 -4.00
N GLY A 120 -10.59 -9.11 -2.93
CA GLY A 120 -10.86 -7.89 -2.17
C GLY A 120 -10.18 -6.66 -2.73
N TRP A 121 -9.26 -6.09 -1.98
CA TRP A 121 -8.61 -4.80 -2.26
C TRP A 121 -8.00 -4.66 -3.66
N PRO A 122 -7.22 -5.63 -4.21
CA PRO A 122 -6.63 -5.45 -5.54
C PRO A 122 -7.67 -5.35 -6.65
N LEU A 123 -8.72 -6.16 -6.57
CA LEU A 123 -9.81 -6.17 -7.53
C LEU A 123 -10.67 -4.89 -7.41
N PHE A 124 -10.92 -4.45 -6.17
CA PHE A 124 -11.57 -3.18 -5.87
C PHE A 124 -10.83 -1.99 -6.50
N GLN A 125 -9.51 -1.93 -6.32
CA GLN A 125 -8.68 -0.86 -6.89
C GLN A 125 -8.76 -0.83 -8.42
N THR A 126 -8.65 -1.99 -9.05
CA THR A 126 -8.72 -2.11 -10.52
C THR A 126 -10.06 -1.62 -11.05
N ALA A 127 -11.16 -2.11 -10.48
CA ALA A 127 -12.51 -1.77 -10.92
C ALA A 127 -12.88 -0.31 -10.63
N SER A 128 -12.48 0.22 -9.47
CA SER A 128 -12.72 1.63 -9.10
C SER A 128 -11.96 2.58 -10.00
N ASN A 129 -10.68 2.29 -10.30
CA ASN A 129 -9.89 3.11 -11.23
C ASN A 129 -10.48 3.10 -12.65
N ALA A 130 -10.96 1.94 -13.13
CA ALA A 130 -11.65 1.84 -14.41
C ALA A 130 -12.95 2.66 -14.42
N MET A 131 -13.76 2.56 -13.35
CA MET A 131 -15.01 3.33 -13.24
C MET A 131 -14.75 4.84 -13.21
N ILE A 132 -13.73 5.32 -12.48
CA ILE A 132 -13.35 6.74 -12.47
C ILE A 132 -12.98 7.21 -13.89
N ALA A 133 -12.20 6.40 -14.63
CA ALA A 133 -11.81 6.71 -15.99
C ALA A 133 -12.99 6.72 -16.96
N ASP A 134 -13.99 5.86 -16.75
CA ASP A 134 -15.21 5.80 -17.57
C ASP A 134 -16.17 6.96 -17.27
N LEU A 135 -16.28 7.39 -16.01
CA LEU A 135 -17.17 8.47 -15.57
C LEU A 135 -16.68 9.87 -15.96
N LEU A 136 -15.36 10.03 -16.17
CA LEU A 136 -14.75 11.35 -16.35
C LEU A 136 -14.15 11.51 -17.75
N PRO A 137 -14.36 12.70 -18.40
CA PRO A 137 -13.65 13.05 -19.63
C PRO A 137 -12.13 13.10 -19.37
N GLN A 138 -11.34 12.87 -20.41
CA GLN A 138 -9.89 12.70 -20.31
C GLN A 138 -9.19 13.87 -19.58
N GLU A 139 -9.64 15.10 -19.80
CA GLU A 139 -9.07 16.33 -19.22
C GLU A 139 -9.28 16.40 -17.68
N LYS A 140 -10.30 15.70 -17.15
CA LYS A 140 -10.65 15.70 -15.72
C LYS A 140 -10.20 14.46 -14.97
N ARG A 141 -9.69 13.44 -15.65
CA ARG A 141 -9.27 12.17 -15.02
C ARG A 141 -8.20 12.39 -13.96
N GLN A 142 -7.20 13.23 -14.27
CA GLN A 142 -6.13 13.53 -13.32
C GLN A 142 -6.67 14.18 -12.02
N GLU A 143 -7.58 15.14 -12.16
CA GLU A 143 -8.23 15.80 -11.02
C GLU A 143 -9.10 14.79 -10.24
N GLY A 144 -9.88 13.95 -10.93
CA GLY A 144 -10.70 12.91 -10.33
C GLY A 144 -9.88 11.88 -9.53
N PHE A 145 -8.79 11.38 -10.09
CA PHE A 145 -7.87 10.49 -9.35
C PHE A 145 -7.23 11.20 -8.15
N GLY A 146 -6.94 12.49 -8.25
CA GLY A 146 -6.44 13.30 -7.13
C GLY A 146 -7.46 13.39 -5.98
N ILE A 147 -8.73 13.65 -6.31
CA ILE A 147 -9.82 13.74 -5.32
C ILE A 147 -10.05 12.39 -4.62
N THR A 148 -10.13 11.30 -5.38
CA THR A 148 -10.32 9.96 -4.81
C THR A 148 -9.13 9.53 -3.95
N ARG A 149 -7.90 9.88 -4.35
CA ARG A 149 -6.70 9.63 -3.54
C ARG A 149 -6.72 10.42 -2.23
N ALA A 150 -7.17 11.67 -2.25
CA ALA A 150 -7.35 12.47 -1.03
C ALA A 150 -8.41 11.85 -0.10
N ALA A 151 -9.52 11.35 -0.66
CA ALA A 151 -10.55 10.63 0.10
C ALA A 151 -10.00 9.35 0.76
N MET A 152 -9.22 8.55 0.03
CA MET A 152 -8.52 7.37 0.58
C MET A 152 -7.59 7.76 1.74
N ASN A 153 -6.74 8.75 1.52
CA ASN A 153 -5.79 9.20 2.54
C ASN A 153 -6.51 9.72 3.80
N PHE A 154 -7.63 10.42 3.62
CA PHE A 154 -8.46 10.85 4.75
C PHE A 154 -9.06 9.66 5.50
N GLY A 155 -9.50 8.62 4.79
CA GLY A 155 -9.96 7.37 5.39
C GLY A 155 -8.89 6.68 6.25
N VAL A 156 -7.65 6.62 5.74
CA VAL A 156 -6.49 6.05 6.46
C VAL A 156 -6.17 6.84 7.75
N VAL A 157 -6.43 8.14 7.79
CA VAL A 157 -6.25 8.97 9.01
C VAL A 157 -7.40 8.75 9.99
N VAL A 158 -8.65 8.77 9.51
CA VAL A 158 -9.86 8.70 10.36
C VAL A 158 -10.02 7.32 11.01
N GLY A 159 -9.73 6.24 10.28
CA GLY A 159 -9.89 4.87 10.76
C GLY A 159 -9.16 4.60 12.10
N PRO A 160 -7.84 4.79 12.19
CA PRO A 160 -7.10 4.55 13.42
C PRO A 160 -7.50 5.50 14.56
N VAL A 161 -7.89 6.76 14.26
CA VAL A 161 -8.44 7.68 15.29
C VAL A 161 -9.69 7.07 15.91
N ALA A 162 -10.64 6.62 15.07
CA ALA A 162 -11.87 6.00 15.53
C ALA A 162 -11.60 4.72 16.33
N ALA A 163 -10.65 3.89 15.87
CA ALA A 163 -10.22 2.70 16.59
C ALA A 163 -9.62 3.03 17.96
N GLY A 164 -8.72 4.03 18.02
CA GLY A 164 -8.13 4.48 19.27
C GLY A 164 -9.14 4.97 20.30
N GLN A 165 -10.15 5.71 19.84
CA GLN A 165 -11.28 6.13 20.69
C GLN A 165 -12.12 4.94 21.17
N ALA A 166 -12.50 4.03 20.27
CA ALA A 166 -13.28 2.85 20.61
C ALA A 166 -12.57 1.98 21.64
N LEU A 167 -11.28 1.73 21.46
CA LEU A 167 -10.44 0.98 22.41
C LEU A 167 -10.27 1.75 23.73
N GLY A 168 -10.20 3.08 23.68
CA GLY A 168 -10.17 3.95 24.87
C GLY A 168 -11.43 3.84 25.71
N PHE A 169 -12.59 3.59 25.10
CA PHE A 169 -13.85 3.30 25.78
C PHE A 169 -14.02 1.82 26.20
N GLY A 170 -12.97 1.01 26.06
CA GLY A 170 -12.99 -0.41 26.47
C GLY A 170 -13.70 -1.33 25.46
N MET A 171 -13.94 -0.90 24.23
CA MET A 171 -14.52 -1.76 23.20
C MET A 171 -13.54 -2.87 22.81
N SER A 172 -14.07 -4.06 22.54
CA SER A 172 -13.26 -5.21 22.11
C SER A 172 -12.88 -5.12 20.62
N TYR A 173 -11.83 -5.84 20.21
CA TYR A 173 -11.47 -5.97 18.79
C TYR A 173 -12.61 -6.52 17.94
N ARG A 174 -13.47 -7.38 18.49
CA ARG A 174 -14.67 -7.87 17.81
C ARG A 174 -15.59 -6.73 17.38
N VAL A 175 -15.78 -5.75 18.24
CA VAL A 175 -16.60 -4.57 17.93
C VAL A 175 -15.94 -3.75 16.81
N LEU A 176 -14.61 -3.60 16.80
CA LEU A 176 -13.91 -2.93 15.70
C LEU A 176 -14.14 -3.66 14.38
N PHE A 177 -13.98 -4.99 14.35
CA PHE A 177 -14.20 -5.77 13.13
C PHE A 177 -15.65 -5.69 12.65
N LEU A 178 -16.62 -5.81 13.53
CA LEU A 178 -18.05 -5.67 13.17
C LEU A 178 -18.38 -4.24 12.70
N SER A 179 -17.79 -3.21 13.30
CA SER A 179 -17.95 -1.83 12.85
C SER A 179 -17.37 -1.63 11.44
N ALA A 180 -16.21 -2.23 11.15
CA ALA A 180 -15.63 -2.23 9.82
C ALA A 180 -16.52 -2.96 8.81
N ALA A 181 -17.09 -4.13 9.19
CA ALA A 181 -18.05 -4.85 8.35
C ALA A 181 -19.30 -4.00 8.03
N VAL A 182 -19.84 -3.25 9.01
CA VAL A 182 -20.95 -2.32 8.80
C VAL A 182 -20.55 -1.20 7.83
N GLY A 183 -19.34 -0.66 7.95
CA GLY A 183 -18.80 0.34 7.01
C GLY A 183 -18.72 -0.23 5.58
N CYS A 184 -18.18 -1.43 5.40
CA CYS A 184 -18.14 -2.11 4.09
C CYS A 184 -19.56 -2.37 3.57
N LEU A 185 -20.47 -2.87 4.41
CA LEU A 185 -21.86 -3.12 4.03
C LEU A 185 -22.58 -1.84 3.61
N SER A 186 -22.35 -0.72 4.31
CA SER A 186 -22.91 0.57 3.93
C SER A 186 -22.45 1.02 2.54
N MET A 187 -21.19 0.77 2.18
CA MET A 187 -20.71 0.99 0.83
C MET A 187 -21.39 0.06 -0.19
N VAL A 188 -21.55 -1.24 0.12
CA VAL A 188 -22.27 -2.19 -0.76
C VAL A 188 -23.68 -1.67 -1.04
N VAL A 189 -24.42 -1.27 0.00
CA VAL A 189 -25.78 -0.73 -0.13
C VAL A 189 -25.76 0.57 -0.97
N MET A 190 -24.87 1.50 -0.65
CA MET A 190 -24.76 2.77 -1.35
C MET A 190 -24.45 2.56 -2.86
N MET A 191 -23.48 1.70 -3.17
CA MET A 191 -23.13 1.38 -4.55
C MET A 191 -24.26 0.66 -5.29
N SER A 192 -25.01 -0.21 -4.60
CA SER A 192 -26.15 -0.94 -5.18
C SER A 192 -27.30 -0.02 -5.59
N VAL A 193 -27.53 1.05 -4.80
CA VAL A 193 -28.68 1.95 -5.00
C VAL A 193 -28.33 3.10 -5.97
N TRP A 194 -27.15 3.72 -5.82
CA TRP A 194 -26.86 5.01 -6.52
C TRP A 194 -25.87 4.90 -7.67
N ILE A 195 -25.14 3.79 -7.81
CA ILE A 195 -24.18 3.61 -8.90
C ILE A 195 -24.78 2.75 -10.01
N ARG A 196 -24.69 3.25 -11.24
CA ARG A 196 -25.03 2.52 -12.46
C ARG A 196 -23.75 1.97 -13.11
N GLU A 197 -23.91 0.91 -13.91
CA GLU A 197 -22.79 0.36 -14.66
C GLU A 197 -22.21 1.40 -15.64
N SER A 198 -20.88 1.51 -15.63
CA SER A 198 -20.16 2.47 -16.51
C SER A 198 -19.45 1.80 -17.68
N ARG A 199 -19.60 0.47 -17.82
CA ARG A 199 -18.94 -0.29 -18.89
C ARG A 199 -19.30 0.29 -20.27
N PRO A 200 -18.29 0.65 -21.11
CA PRO A 200 -18.53 1.07 -22.48
C PRO A 200 -19.18 -0.05 -23.31
N PRO A 201 -20.00 0.29 -24.33
CA PRO A 201 -20.57 -0.70 -25.24
C PRO A 201 -19.47 -1.56 -25.90
N ALA A 202 -19.79 -2.83 -26.19
CA ALA A 202 -18.83 -3.83 -26.70
C ALA A 202 -18.12 -3.40 -28.01
N ALA A 203 -18.75 -2.57 -28.85
CA ALA A 203 -18.16 -2.05 -30.08
C ALA A 203 -16.88 -1.20 -29.85
N THR A 204 -16.76 -0.53 -28.71
CA THR A 204 -15.60 0.29 -28.35
C THR A 204 -14.43 -0.53 -27.78
N GLN A 205 -14.65 -1.82 -27.51
CA GLN A 205 -13.61 -2.72 -26.95
C GLN A 205 -12.82 -3.44 -28.05
N ALA A 206 -13.37 -3.54 -29.26
CA ALA A 206 -12.75 -4.24 -30.39
C ALA A 206 -11.44 -3.60 -30.90
N ASP A 207 -11.24 -2.30 -30.63
CA ASP A 207 -10.07 -1.53 -31.09
C ASP A 207 -8.87 -1.53 -30.10
N ARG A 208 -8.92 -2.29 -29.02
CA ARG A 208 -7.74 -2.45 -28.17
C ARG A 208 -6.81 -3.49 -28.80
N PRO A 209 -5.57 -3.13 -29.20
CA PRO A 209 -4.62 -4.08 -29.74
C PRO A 209 -4.45 -5.23 -28.76
N ALA A 210 -4.67 -6.46 -29.21
CA ALA A 210 -4.26 -7.63 -28.46
C ALA A 210 -2.73 -7.54 -28.27
N ASP A 211 -2.27 -7.53 -27.04
CA ASP A 211 -0.84 -7.47 -26.71
C ASP A 211 -0.19 -8.81 -27.05
N ASP A 212 0.02 -9.06 -28.34
CA ASP A 212 0.54 -10.33 -28.90
C ASP A 212 2.06 -10.49 -28.73
N GLN A 213 2.72 -9.53 -28.04
CA GLN A 213 4.15 -9.54 -27.76
C GLN A 213 4.51 -10.05 -26.35
N GLY A 214 3.63 -10.78 -25.69
CA GLY A 214 3.68 -11.10 -24.26
C GLY A 214 4.97 -11.77 -23.77
N ARG A 215 5.57 -12.69 -24.49
CA ARG A 215 6.70 -13.49 -23.99
C ARG A 215 8.10 -12.92 -24.29
N SER A 216 8.33 -12.30 -25.44
CA SER A 216 9.65 -11.76 -25.80
C SER A 216 10.04 -10.53 -24.97
N GLY A 217 9.09 -9.71 -24.58
CA GLY A 217 9.36 -8.47 -23.86
C GLY A 217 9.69 -8.62 -22.37
N TYR A 218 9.14 -9.62 -21.66
CA TYR A 218 9.55 -9.90 -20.27
C TYR A 218 10.98 -10.42 -20.17
N ARG A 219 11.44 -11.17 -21.17
CA ARG A 219 12.82 -11.66 -21.24
C ARG A 219 13.83 -10.50 -21.29
N ALA A 220 13.53 -9.44 -22.02
CA ALA A 220 14.35 -8.23 -22.05
C ALA A 220 14.43 -7.55 -20.67
N VAL A 221 13.29 -7.44 -19.94
CA VAL A 221 13.25 -6.84 -18.62
C VAL A 221 14.11 -7.61 -17.60
N VAL A 222 14.00 -8.95 -17.61
CA VAL A 222 14.77 -9.82 -16.68
C VAL A 222 16.28 -9.82 -17.02
N HIS A 223 16.68 -9.50 -18.26
CA HIS A 223 18.08 -9.38 -18.63
C HIS A 223 18.66 -7.97 -18.47
N ASP A 224 17.84 -6.97 -18.14
CA ASP A 224 18.34 -5.63 -17.78
C ASP A 224 19.00 -5.67 -16.38
N ARG A 225 20.32 -5.87 -16.40
CA ARG A 225 21.13 -5.95 -15.18
C ARG A 225 20.97 -4.74 -14.26
N VAL A 226 20.81 -3.55 -14.84
CA VAL A 226 20.69 -2.32 -14.06
C VAL A 226 19.37 -2.30 -13.32
N PHE A 227 18.29 -2.65 -14.00
CA PHE A 227 16.96 -2.76 -13.41
C PHE A 227 16.91 -3.86 -12.33
N ILE A 228 17.46 -5.03 -12.59
CA ILE A 228 17.50 -6.14 -11.61
C ILE A 228 18.30 -5.76 -10.37
N VAL A 229 19.48 -5.16 -10.52
CA VAL A 229 20.29 -4.71 -9.38
C VAL A 229 19.55 -3.64 -8.56
N PHE A 230 18.85 -2.73 -9.23
CA PHE A 230 17.96 -1.76 -8.57
C PHE A 230 16.85 -2.46 -7.78
N CYS A 231 16.16 -3.42 -8.40
CA CYS A 231 15.08 -4.19 -7.75
C CYS A 231 15.58 -4.96 -6.52
N LEU A 232 16.75 -5.61 -6.61
CA LEU A 232 17.35 -6.33 -5.49
C LEU A 232 17.70 -5.39 -4.32
N ALA A 233 18.22 -4.20 -4.60
CA ALA A 233 18.48 -3.19 -3.57
C ALA A 233 17.16 -2.71 -2.92
N ALA A 234 16.11 -2.51 -3.73
CA ALA A 234 14.82 -2.02 -3.28
C ALA A 234 14.02 -3.03 -2.44
N VAL A 235 14.25 -4.34 -2.63
CA VAL A 235 13.63 -5.38 -1.79
C VAL A 235 13.93 -5.14 -0.31
N LEU A 236 15.12 -4.70 0.08
CA LEU A 236 15.53 -4.58 1.47
C LEU A 236 14.70 -3.57 2.28
N PRO A 237 14.53 -2.29 1.85
CA PRO A 237 13.63 -1.38 2.56
C PRO A 237 12.16 -1.78 2.47
N VAL A 238 11.71 -2.37 1.34
CA VAL A 238 10.34 -2.88 1.20
C VAL A 238 10.08 -4.04 2.15
N PHE A 239 11.05 -4.93 2.33
CA PHE A 239 11.03 -6.01 3.32
C PHE A 239 10.90 -5.46 4.76
N CYS A 240 11.61 -4.41 5.10
CA CYS A 240 11.49 -3.78 6.42
C CYS A 240 10.09 -3.20 6.63
N ILE A 241 9.58 -2.37 5.69
CA ILE A 241 8.27 -1.74 5.83
C ILE A 241 7.12 -2.75 5.81
N GLY A 242 7.28 -3.91 5.16
CA GLY A 242 6.30 -4.99 5.16
C GLY A 242 5.91 -5.47 6.56
N ASN A 243 6.81 -5.37 7.54
CA ASN A 243 6.53 -5.73 8.93
C ASN A 243 5.60 -4.74 9.65
N PHE A 244 5.45 -3.51 9.16
CA PHE A 244 4.81 -2.41 9.88
C PHE A 244 3.35 -2.67 10.27
N GLY A 245 2.55 -3.23 9.35
CA GLY A 245 1.11 -3.44 9.56
C GLY A 245 0.75 -4.65 10.44
N SER A 246 1.68 -5.59 10.67
CA SER A 246 1.39 -6.84 11.36
C SER A 246 2.38 -7.13 12.49
N ILE A 247 3.61 -7.51 12.16
CA ILE A 247 4.63 -7.93 13.14
C ILE A 247 5.01 -6.80 14.11
N TYR A 248 5.17 -5.58 13.58
CA TYR A 248 5.51 -4.41 14.37
C TYR A 248 4.38 -4.01 15.33
N ALA A 249 3.12 -4.14 14.90
CA ALA A 249 1.95 -3.90 15.74
C ALA A 249 1.95 -4.80 16.99
N VAL A 250 2.20 -6.10 16.79
CA VAL A 250 2.28 -7.07 17.90
C VAL A 250 3.51 -6.81 18.75
N TYR A 251 4.67 -6.49 18.14
CA TYR A 251 5.87 -6.15 18.89
C TYR A 251 5.63 -5.00 19.88
N ILE A 252 5.01 -3.92 19.41
CA ILE A 252 4.72 -2.77 20.27
C ILE A 252 3.72 -3.12 21.37
N THR A 253 2.67 -3.88 21.05
CA THR A 253 1.57 -4.09 22.01
C THR A 253 1.82 -5.26 22.96
N ASP A 254 2.36 -6.38 22.49
CA ASP A 254 2.58 -7.58 23.28
C ASP A 254 3.98 -7.59 23.95
N PHE A 255 5.04 -7.24 23.21
CA PHE A 255 6.41 -7.30 23.73
C PHE A 255 6.82 -6.03 24.49
N LEU A 256 6.42 -4.84 24.03
CA LEU A 256 6.70 -3.58 24.74
C LEU A 256 5.59 -3.17 25.71
N GLY A 257 4.46 -3.90 25.76
CA GLY A 257 3.35 -3.65 26.66
C GLY A 257 2.60 -2.34 26.41
N VAL A 258 2.69 -1.76 25.21
CA VAL A 258 2.04 -0.50 24.86
C VAL A 258 0.56 -0.75 24.56
N PRO A 259 -0.38 -0.01 25.16
CA PRO A 259 -1.80 -0.18 24.90
C PRO A 259 -2.14 -0.03 23.42
N SER A 260 -3.05 -0.88 22.89
CA SER A 260 -3.46 -0.88 21.49
C SER A 260 -4.07 0.45 21.03
N ARG A 261 -4.70 1.21 21.96
CA ARG A 261 -5.14 2.58 21.65
C ARG A 261 -3.97 3.51 21.32
N THR A 262 -2.84 3.35 21.98
CA THR A 262 -1.62 4.13 21.69
C THR A 262 -1.07 3.76 20.34
N TRP A 263 -1.07 2.48 19.99
CA TRP A 263 -0.74 2.01 18.64
C TRP A 263 -1.63 2.68 17.57
N ALA A 264 -2.93 2.77 17.80
CA ALA A 264 -3.86 3.48 16.90
C ALA A 264 -3.44 4.94 16.66
N TYR A 265 -3.04 5.66 17.71
CA TYR A 265 -2.58 7.05 17.58
C TYR A 265 -1.22 7.16 16.89
N LEU A 266 -0.32 6.20 17.08
CA LEU A 266 0.96 6.13 16.34
C LEU A 266 0.72 5.92 14.85
N LEU A 267 -0.25 5.07 14.47
CA LEU A 267 -0.68 4.91 13.07
C LEU A 267 -1.29 6.19 12.50
N THR A 268 -2.11 6.88 13.29
CA THR A 268 -2.65 8.18 12.89
C THR A 268 -1.55 9.19 12.63
N LEU A 269 -0.54 9.24 13.50
CA LEU A 269 0.62 10.12 13.34
C LEU A 269 1.39 9.79 12.04
N ASN A 270 1.64 8.50 11.77
CA ASN A 270 2.26 8.06 10.52
C ASN A 270 1.44 8.54 9.30
N ALA A 271 0.14 8.26 9.28
CA ALA A 271 -0.74 8.65 8.18
C ALA A 271 -0.77 10.17 7.96
N LEU A 272 -0.83 10.96 9.04
CA LEU A 272 -0.81 12.43 8.98
C LEU A 272 0.51 12.95 8.40
N ILE A 273 1.65 12.40 8.81
CA ILE A 273 2.96 12.79 8.27
C ILE A 273 2.99 12.48 6.77
N ILE A 274 2.56 11.30 6.34
CA ILE A 274 2.53 10.95 4.92
C ILE A 274 1.66 11.94 4.15
N VAL A 275 0.43 12.19 4.61
CA VAL A 275 -0.52 13.08 3.92
C VAL A 275 0.03 14.52 3.80
N LEU A 276 0.61 15.05 4.87
CA LEU A 276 1.05 16.44 4.93
C LEU A 276 2.41 16.66 4.29
N VAL A 277 3.32 15.68 4.40
CA VAL A 277 4.73 15.85 4.08
C VAL A 277 5.11 15.26 2.72
N GLN A 278 4.43 14.22 2.22
CA GLN A 278 4.84 13.49 1.02
C GLN A 278 5.00 14.39 -0.21
N ILE A 279 3.98 15.15 -0.57
CA ILE A 279 4.02 15.99 -1.78
C ILE A 279 5.06 17.12 -1.65
N PRO A 280 5.09 17.94 -0.57
CA PRO A 280 6.10 18.96 -0.38
C PRO A 280 7.53 18.40 -0.41
N LEU A 281 7.78 17.30 0.31
CA LEU A 281 9.11 16.71 0.43
C LEU A 281 9.63 16.17 -0.91
N VAL A 282 8.82 15.38 -1.60
CA VAL A 282 9.18 14.79 -2.90
C VAL A 282 9.40 15.90 -3.94
N THR A 283 8.58 16.96 -3.92
CA THR A 283 8.74 18.10 -4.83
C THR A 283 10.03 18.89 -4.53
N ALA A 284 10.34 19.15 -3.27
CA ALA A 284 11.57 19.85 -2.88
C ALA A 284 12.83 19.05 -3.25
N LEU A 285 12.75 17.72 -3.18
CA LEU A 285 13.90 16.84 -3.44
C LEU A 285 13.98 16.32 -4.87
N ARG A 286 13.08 16.69 -5.78
CA ARG A 286 12.98 16.16 -7.15
C ARG A 286 14.27 16.26 -7.99
N HIS A 287 15.15 17.23 -7.69
CA HIS A 287 16.41 17.44 -8.40
C HIS A 287 17.60 16.70 -7.75
N ARG A 288 17.39 16.02 -6.63
CA ARG A 288 18.45 15.27 -5.94
C ARG A 288 18.63 13.89 -6.59
N ASN A 289 19.80 13.30 -6.34
CA ASN A 289 20.07 11.94 -6.81
C ASN A 289 19.14 10.93 -6.14
N ARG A 290 18.33 10.20 -6.94
CA ARG A 290 17.34 9.26 -6.43
C ARG A 290 17.96 8.10 -5.66
N MET A 291 19.17 7.64 -6.02
CA MET A 291 19.85 6.58 -5.26
C MET A 291 20.22 7.06 -3.85
N ILE A 292 20.62 8.32 -3.70
CA ILE A 292 20.87 8.90 -2.37
C ILE A 292 19.54 9.04 -1.60
N LEU A 293 18.46 9.45 -2.25
CA LEU A 293 17.15 9.56 -1.61
C LEU A 293 16.64 8.19 -1.14
N LEU A 294 16.84 7.15 -1.93
CA LEU A 294 16.48 5.77 -1.57
C LEU A 294 17.38 5.22 -0.46
N ALA A 295 18.66 5.57 -0.45
CA ALA A 295 19.56 5.23 0.65
C ALA A 295 19.11 5.86 1.97
N VAL A 296 18.78 7.16 1.94
CA VAL A 296 18.24 7.90 3.10
C VAL A 296 16.91 7.28 3.54
N SER A 297 16.00 6.98 2.60
CA SER A 297 14.74 6.32 2.88
C SER A 297 14.95 4.96 3.57
N SER A 298 15.84 4.12 3.03
CA SER A 298 16.15 2.81 3.60
C SER A 298 16.75 2.93 5.01
N ALA A 299 17.64 3.89 5.24
CA ALA A 299 18.22 4.15 6.56
C ALA A 299 17.17 4.65 7.56
N LEU A 300 16.25 5.52 7.14
CA LEU A 300 15.16 6.01 7.98
C LEU A 300 14.17 4.90 8.33
N LEU A 301 13.82 4.03 7.36
CA LEU A 301 12.98 2.86 7.62
C LEU A 301 13.66 1.87 8.58
N ALA A 302 14.94 1.60 8.37
CA ALA A 302 15.74 0.78 9.26
C ALA A 302 15.76 1.35 10.68
N ALA A 303 16.06 2.65 10.82
CA ALA A 303 16.10 3.33 12.11
C ALA A 303 14.73 3.40 12.78
N GLY A 304 13.65 3.65 12.02
CA GLY A 304 12.29 3.74 12.58
C GLY A 304 11.73 2.38 13.00
N ILE A 305 11.82 1.36 12.14
CA ILE A 305 11.31 0.02 12.46
C ILE A 305 12.31 -0.72 13.36
N GLY A 306 13.53 -0.93 12.88
CA GLY A 306 14.51 -1.72 13.57
C GLY A 306 15.07 -1.03 14.84
N GLY A 307 15.18 0.33 14.81
CA GLY A 307 15.58 1.12 15.97
C GLY A 307 14.60 1.03 17.14
N SER A 308 13.33 0.64 16.90
CA SER A 308 12.35 0.38 17.96
C SER A 308 12.76 -0.76 18.90
N ALA A 309 13.74 -1.59 18.53
CA ALA A 309 14.40 -2.55 19.44
C ALA A 309 15.01 -1.88 20.69
N PHE A 310 15.29 -0.59 20.59
CA PHE A 310 15.88 0.23 21.66
C PHE A 310 14.86 1.19 22.28
N ALA A 311 13.57 1.02 21.94
CA ALA A 311 12.51 1.83 22.53
C ALA A 311 12.42 1.58 24.05
N GLY A 312 12.32 2.68 24.80
CA GLY A 312 12.07 2.66 26.24
C GLY A 312 10.65 3.21 26.53
N PRO A 313 10.53 4.46 26.95
CA PRO A 313 9.21 5.06 27.21
C PRO A 313 8.46 5.32 25.90
N VAL A 314 7.13 5.44 25.98
CA VAL A 314 6.21 5.58 24.81
C VAL A 314 6.61 6.74 23.88
N TRP A 315 7.15 7.85 24.42
CA TRP A 315 7.58 8.97 23.57
C TRP A 315 8.71 8.58 22.59
N SER A 316 9.55 7.62 22.94
CA SER A 316 10.60 7.13 22.01
C SER A 316 9.99 6.46 20.78
N LEU A 317 8.85 5.77 20.92
CA LEU A 317 8.11 5.20 19.81
C LEU A 317 7.56 6.30 18.87
N VAL A 318 7.14 7.44 19.43
CA VAL A 318 6.72 8.60 18.61
C VAL A 318 7.88 9.05 17.71
N VAL A 319 9.11 9.12 18.25
CA VAL A 319 10.30 9.47 17.46
C VAL A 319 10.56 8.43 16.36
N PHE A 320 10.53 7.14 16.68
CA PHE A 320 10.73 6.07 15.70
C PHE A 320 9.65 6.07 14.61
N ILE A 321 8.40 6.33 14.96
CA ILE A 321 7.31 6.48 13.97
C ILE A 321 7.51 7.70 13.07
N ILE A 322 7.94 8.84 13.62
CA ILE A 322 8.27 10.01 12.79
C ILE A 322 9.40 9.68 11.80
N VAL A 323 10.47 9.07 12.28
CA VAL A 323 11.62 8.67 11.44
C VAL A 323 11.20 7.71 10.33
N LEU A 324 10.46 6.66 10.67
CA LEU A 324 9.89 5.69 9.74
C LEU A 324 9.00 6.37 8.69
N SER A 325 8.12 7.30 9.11
CA SER A 325 7.18 8.00 8.22
C SER A 325 7.90 8.81 7.14
N PHE A 326 9.00 9.48 7.50
CA PHE A 326 9.84 10.17 6.52
C PHE A 326 10.50 9.19 5.53
N GLY A 327 10.94 8.02 6.00
CA GLY A 327 11.47 6.97 5.14
C GLY A 327 10.43 6.46 4.15
N GLU A 328 9.24 6.14 4.62
CA GLU A 328 8.11 5.67 3.82
C GLU A 328 7.67 6.70 2.77
N THR A 329 7.60 7.97 3.18
CA THR A 329 7.23 9.10 2.31
C THR A 329 8.13 9.21 1.06
N LEU A 330 9.40 8.84 1.17
CA LEU A 330 10.36 8.88 0.07
C LEU A 330 10.39 7.59 -0.75
N LEU A 331 10.24 6.41 -0.13
CA LEU A 331 10.48 5.12 -0.76
C LEU A 331 9.63 4.92 -2.02
N SER A 332 8.32 4.90 -1.85
CA SER A 332 7.38 4.53 -2.92
C SER A 332 7.43 5.47 -4.13
N PRO A 333 7.32 6.81 -3.98
CA PRO A 333 7.31 7.70 -5.14
C PRO A 333 8.67 7.77 -5.85
N VAL A 334 9.78 7.77 -5.09
CA VAL A 334 11.13 7.87 -5.68
C VAL A 334 11.49 6.59 -6.43
N ALA A 335 11.18 5.41 -5.86
CA ALA A 335 11.45 4.13 -6.50
C ALA A 335 10.60 3.93 -7.76
N SER A 336 9.29 4.23 -7.69
CA SER A 336 8.40 4.10 -8.85
C SER A 336 8.78 5.05 -9.99
N ALA A 337 9.19 6.28 -9.66
CA ALA A 337 9.68 7.23 -10.66
C ALA A 337 11.00 6.76 -11.31
N GLU A 338 11.89 6.12 -10.55
CA GLU A 338 13.12 5.56 -11.10
C GLU A 338 12.86 4.39 -12.04
N VAL A 339 11.96 3.48 -11.67
CA VAL A 339 11.54 2.36 -12.55
C VAL A 339 10.95 2.88 -13.85
N ALA A 340 10.09 3.92 -13.78
CA ALA A 340 9.48 4.51 -14.96
C ALA A 340 10.51 5.17 -15.91
N ASP A 341 11.59 5.77 -15.33
CA ASP A 341 12.67 6.39 -16.11
C ASP A 341 13.68 5.35 -16.67
N LEU A 342 13.86 4.20 -15.99
CA LEU A 342 14.70 3.11 -16.49
C LEU A 342 14.06 2.39 -17.68
N ALA A 343 12.73 2.36 -17.70
CA ALA A 343 11.97 1.59 -18.68
C ALA A 343 11.90 2.29 -20.05
N PRO A 344 12.30 1.61 -21.16
CA PRO A 344 12.00 2.08 -22.50
C PRO A 344 10.48 2.28 -22.68
N GLU A 345 10.07 3.31 -23.43
CA GLU A 345 8.65 3.65 -23.58
C GLU A 345 7.78 2.50 -24.04
N ALA A 346 8.26 1.73 -25.02
CA ALA A 346 7.54 0.61 -25.62
C ALA A 346 7.25 -0.55 -24.62
N VAL A 347 8.02 -0.69 -23.55
CA VAL A 347 7.92 -1.80 -22.58
C VAL A 347 7.75 -1.33 -21.12
N ARG A 348 7.47 -0.04 -20.90
CA ARG A 348 7.34 0.56 -19.56
C ARG A 348 6.34 -0.19 -18.68
N GLY A 349 5.22 -0.64 -19.22
CA GLY A 349 4.23 -1.42 -18.48
C GLY A 349 4.80 -2.73 -17.92
N ARG A 350 5.71 -3.38 -18.63
CA ARG A 350 6.36 -4.63 -18.18
C ARG A 350 7.34 -4.39 -17.03
N TYR A 351 8.13 -3.30 -17.09
CA TYR A 351 9.00 -2.88 -15.98
C TYR A 351 8.19 -2.58 -14.72
N MET A 352 7.08 -1.85 -14.87
CA MET A 352 6.17 -1.55 -13.75
C MET A 352 5.51 -2.82 -13.21
N GLY A 353 5.17 -3.78 -14.07
CA GLY A 353 4.66 -5.09 -13.66
C GLY A 353 5.67 -5.88 -12.81
N VAL A 354 6.92 -5.98 -13.27
CA VAL A 354 7.99 -6.64 -12.50
C VAL A 354 8.25 -5.88 -11.19
N TRP A 355 8.24 -4.54 -11.22
CA TRP A 355 8.35 -3.72 -10.01
C TRP A 355 7.25 -4.02 -9.00
N THR A 356 6.00 -4.19 -9.45
CA THR A 356 4.88 -4.56 -8.56
C THR A 356 5.12 -5.92 -7.90
N VAL A 357 5.66 -6.91 -8.65
CA VAL A 357 6.03 -8.22 -8.09
C VAL A 357 7.14 -8.09 -7.05
N VAL A 358 8.17 -7.29 -7.33
CA VAL A 358 9.28 -7.03 -6.40
C VAL A 358 8.78 -6.35 -5.12
N TRP A 359 7.91 -5.35 -5.26
CA TRP A 359 7.30 -4.65 -4.13
C TRP A 359 6.45 -5.59 -3.25
N ASN A 360 5.50 -6.29 -3.86
CA ASN A 360 4.62 -7.19 -3.12
C ASN A 360 5.38 -8.38 -2.53
N GLY A 361 6.38 -8.92 -3.26
CA GLY A 361 7.24 -9.98 -2.77
C GLY A 361 8.07 -9.55 -1.55
N GLY A 362 8.70 -8.39 -1.62
CA GLY A 362 9.44 -7.83 -0.49
C GLY A 362 8.55 -7.58 0.72
N ALA A 363 7.39 -6.95 0.50
CA ALA A 363 6.41 -6.66 1.55
C ALA A 363 5.83 -7.93 2.18
N ALA A 364 5.66 -9.00 1.42
CA ALA A 364 5.15 -10.29 1.89
C ALA A 364 6.20 -11.09 2.68
N LEU A 365 7.45 -11.09 2.22
CA LEU A 365 8.54 -11.81 2.89
C LEU A 365 8.93 -11.16 4.22
N GLY A 366 8.72 -9.85 4.38
CA GLY A 366 9.00 -9.12 5.62
C GLY A 366 8.32 -9.73 6.83
N PRO A 367 6.98 -9.80 6.88
CA PRO A 367 6.25 -10.38 8.00
C PRO A 367 6.59 -11.85 8.27
N ALA A 368 6.77 -12.66 7.21
CA ALA A 368 7.13 -14.06 7.35
C ALA A 368 8.47 -14.23 8.07
N PHE A 369 9.49 -13.46 7.66
CA PHE A 369 10.79 -13.46 8.32
C PHE A 369 10.73 -12.83 9.72
N GLY A 370 10.09 -11.66 9.85
CA GLY A 370 9.99 -10.95 11.13
C GLY A 370 9.31 -11.79 12.20
N GLY A 371 8.22 -12.47 11.87
CA GLY A 371 7.52 -13.38 12.76
C GLY A 371 8.37 -14.60 13.12
N TRP A 372 9.03 -15.23 12.15
CA TRP A 372 9.96 -16.33 12.38
C TRP A 372 11.13 -15.91 13.28
N ALA A 373 11.73 -14.75 13.02
CA ALA A 373 12.84 -14.24 13.82
C ALA A 373 12.40 -13.97 15.26
N MET A 374 11.21 -13.35 15.48
CA MET A 374 10.70 -13.08 16.82
C MET A 374 10.51 -14.36 17.65
N ASP A 375 10.02 -15.45 17.05
CA ASP A 375 9.85 -16.72 17.74
C ASP A 375 11.19 -17.44 18.01
N ARG A 376 12.24 -17.20 17.21
CA ARG A 376 13.53 -17.90 17.30
C ARG A 376 14.57 -17.19 18.15
N VAL A 377 14.69 -15.86 17.98
CA VAL A 377 15.75 -15.09 18.63
C VAL A 377 15.23 -14.07 19.64
N GLY A 378 13.92 -13.85 19.67
CA GLY A 378 13.28 -12.86 20.53
C GLY A 378 12.86 -11.59 19.78
N GLY A 379 11.93 -10.83 20.41
CA GLY A 379 11.35 -9.65 19.75
C GLY A 379 12.38 -8.55 19.49
N ARG A 380 13.21 -8.22 20.47
CA ARG A 380 14.24 -7.18 20.35
C ARG A 380 15.27 -7.53 19.28
N GLU A 381 15.78 -8.74 19.30
CA GLU A 381 16.80 -9.24 18.39
C GLU A 381 16.30 -9.29 16.96
N ALA A 382 15.04 -9.68 16.75
CA ALA A 382 14.39 -9.67 15.43
C ALA A 382 14.36 -8.25 14.83
N PHE A 383 14.05 -7.23 15.65
CA PHE A 383 14.04 -5.84 15.20
C PHE A 383 15.46 -5.28 14.97
N VAL A 384 16.48 -5.74 15.72
CA VAL A 384 17.88 -5.44 15.42
C VAL A 384 18.28 -6.05 14.06
N LEU A 385 17.82 -7.26 13.73
CA LEU A 385 18.04 -7.84 12.38
C LEU A 385 17.40 -6.99 11.29
N LEU A 386 16.17 -6.50 11.49
CA LEU A 386 15.52 -5.59 10.54
C LEU A 386 16.29 -4.27 10.37
N LEU A 387 16.88 -3.73 11.48
CA LEU A 387 17.78 -2.56 11.40
C LEU A 387 18.97 -2.85 10.47
N VAL A 388 19.65 -3.98 10.66
CA VAL A 388 20.80 -4.36 9.84
C VAL A 388 20.42 -4.55 8.39
N ILE A 389 19.31 -5.23 8.10
CA ILE A 389 18.81 -5.46 6.73
C ILE A 389 18.51 -4.13 6.03
N GLY A 390 17.81 -3.22 6.70
CA GLY A 390 17.48 -1.92 6.10
C GLY A 390 18.72 -1.03 5.91
N LEU A 391 19.68 -1.06 6.84
CA LEU A 391 20.97 -0.35 6.67
C LEU A 391 21.80 -0.95 5.53
N ALA A 392 21.79 -2.28 5.34
CA ALA A 392 22.41 -2.92 4.17
C ALA A 392 21.80 -2.40 2.86
N GLY A 393 20.47 -2.21 2.82
CA GLY A 393 19.79 -1.55 1.69
C GLY A 393 20.29 -0.12 1.44
N ALA A 394 20.47 0.67 2.51
CA ALA A 394 21.00 2.02 2.41
C ALA A 394 22.42 2.04 1.83
N VAL A 395 23.30 1.17 2.33
CA VAL A 395 24.68 1.02 1.82
C VAL A 395 24.68 0.59 0.36
N TRP A 396 23.81 -0.34 -0.02
CA TRP A 396 23.70 -0.79 -1.40
C TRP A 396 23.30 0.36 -2.34
N PHE A 397 22.27 1.14 -2.00
CA PHE A 397 21.87 2.30 -2.79
C PHE A 397 22.98 3.38 -2.87
N LEU A 398 23.74 3.61 -1.78
CA LEU A 398 24.90 4.50 -1.81
C LEU A 398 25.97 4.01 -2.77
N GLY A 399 26.23 2.70 -2.83
CA GLY A 399 27.14 2.09 -3.79
C GLY A 399 26.70 2.26 -5.24
N LEU A 400 25.38 2.27 -5.50
CA LEU A 400 24.85 2.52 -6.85
C LEU A 400 24.91 3.99 -7.27
N ALA A 401 24.91 4.94 -6.35
CA ALA A 401 24.77 6.37 -6.63
C ALA A 401 25.82 6.96 -7.61
N PRO A 402 27.13 6.61 -7.59
CA PRO A 402 28.11 7.12 -8.53
C PRO A 402 27.88 6.66 -9.98
N GLY A 403 27.61 5.35 -10.18
CA GLY A 403 27.32 4.77 -11.50
C GLY A 403 26.04 5.35 -12.12
N TRP A 404 25.02 5.57 -11.30
CA TRP A 404 23.76 6.18 -11.72
C TRP A 404 23.90 7.63 -12.20
N ARG A 405 24.74 8.43 -11.54
CA ARG A 405 25.05 9.79 -11.98
C ARG A 405 25.70 9.82 -13.35
N ARG A 406 26.69 8.94 -13.59
CA ARG A 406 27.38 8.82 -14.89
C ARG A 406 26.42 8.44 -16.01
N ARG A 407 25.52 7.47 -15.76
CA ARG A 407 24.51 7.04 -16.74
C ARG A 407 23.54 8.17 -17.11
N LYS A 408 23.00 8.90 -16.13
CA LYS A 408 22.13 10.07 -16.40
C LYS A 408 22.81 11.17 -17.18
N ALA A 409 24.07 11.45 -16.87
CA ALA A 409 24.86 12.45 -17.61
C ALA A 409 25.05 12.02 -19.08
N ALA A 410 25.33 10.73 -19.34
CA ALA A 410 25.46 10.20 -20.70
C ALA A 410 24.14 10.31 -21.48
N GLN A 411 23.00 9.88 -20.91
CA GLN A 411 21.69 10.00 -21.54
C GLN A 411 21.31 11.44 -21.86
N THR A 412 21.60 12.39 -20.95
CA THR A 412 21.32 13.82 -21.19
C THR A 412 22.21 14.38 -22.31
N ALA A 413 23.45 13.94 -22.42
CA ALA A 413 24.36 14.33 -23.50
C ALA A 413 23.88 13.79 -24.87
N GLU A 414 23.46 12.53 -24.95
CA GLU A 414 22.89 11.93 -26.15
C GLU A 414 21.63 12.66 -26.62
N THR A 415 20.67 12.95 -25.70
CA THR A 415 19.45 13.68 -26.03
C THR A 415 19.73 15.10 -26.55
N ARG A 416 20.78 15.76 -26.05
CA ARG A 416 21.18 17.10 -26.53
C ARG A 416 21.92 17.04 -27.88
N ALA A 417 22.57 15.93 -28.20
CA ALA A 417 23.24 15.75 -29.48
C ALA A 417 22.26 15.38 -30.62
N THR A 418 21.09 14.85 -30.28
CA THR A 418 20.03 14.47 -31.22
C THR A 418 18.92 15.52 -31.40
N ALA A 419 18.88 16.55 -30.57
CA ALA A 419 17.96 17.70 -30.62
C ALA A 419 18.65 18.91 -31.28
#